data_8946bb04c0dd5e8e7006a7707223ed20
#
_entry.id   8946bb04c0dd5e8e7006a7707223ed20
#
_cell.length_a   1.000
_cell.length_b   1.000
_cell.length_c   1.000
_cell.angle_alpha   90.00
_cell.angle_beta   90.00
_cell.angle_gamma   90.00
#
_symmetry.space_group_name_H-M   'P 1'
#
loop_
_entity.id
_entity.type
_entity.pdbx_description
1 polymer ?
#
loop_
_entity_poly.entity_id
_entity_poly.type
_entity_poly.pdbx_seq_one_letter_code
_entity_poly.pdbx_strand_id
1 'polypeptide(L)'
;MVKTYAVGGNPEAASVSGISVFKVTLGAFMLAGILYGFGSWLECIRMIGSGSAAYGQGWEMDAIAACVVGGVSFTGGIGKISGVVVGVLIFTALTYSLTILGIDTNLQFVFSGIIILIAVTLDCLKYVRKN
;
A
#
# COMPACT_ATOMS: atom_id res chain seq x y z
N MET A 1 13.91 10.86 -3.96
CA MET A 1 13.78 9.72 -3.02
C MET A 1 14.21 10.07 -1.58
N VAL A 2 15.41 10.59 -1.33
CA VAL A 2 15.87 10.90 0.05
C VAL A 2 14.90 11.82 0.82
N LYS A 3 14.38 12.87 0.19
CA LYS A 3 13.43 13.80 0.82
C LYS A 3 12.11 13.13 1.25
N THR A 4 11.62 12.18 0.48
CA THR A 4 10.37 11.44 0.79
C THR A 4 10.55 10.54 2.00
N TYR A 5 11.69 9.85 2.12
CA TYR A 5 12.01 9.05 3.29
C TYR A 5 12.22 9.90 4.54
N ALA A 6 12.86 11.08 4.41
CA ALA A 6 13.06 12.01 5.53
C ALA A 6 11.72 12.52 6.07
N VAL A 7 10.82 12.95 5.18
CA VAL A 7 9.46 13.40 5.56
C VAL A 7 8.62 12.26 6.14
N GLY A 8 8.73 11.04 5.60
CA GLY A 8 8.01 9.89 6.11
C GLY A 8 8.50 9.42 7.48
N GLY A 9 9.79 9.59 7.79
CA GLY A 9 10.36 9.19 9.08
C GLY A 9 10.13 10.20 10.20
N ASN A 10 10.34 11.48 9.94
CA ASN A 10 10.08 12.56 10.89
C ASN A 10 9.84 13.88 10.14
N PRO A 11 8.57 14.30 9.99
CA PRO A 11 8.22 15.53 9.28
C PRO A 11 8.79 16.78 9.94
N GLU A 12 8.87 16.83 11.29
CA GLU A 12 9.39 17.98 12.02
C GLU A 12 10.90 18.14 11.77
N ALA A 13 11.67 17.07 11.93
CA ALA A 13 13.10 17.08 11.64
C ALA A 13 13.40 17.42 10.17
N ALA A 14 12.61 16.92 9.24
CA ALA A 14 12.71 17.26 7.83
C ALA A 14 12.47 18.75 7.58
N SER A 15 11.46 19.33 8.23
CA SER A 15 11.14 20.75 8.17
C SER A 15 12.29 21.64 8.65
N VAL A 16 12.86 21.31 9.81
CA VAL A 16 14.03 22.03 10.37
C VAL A 16 15.25 21.93 9.46
N SER A 17 15.39 20.81 8.72
CA SER A 17 16.44 20.60 7.73
C SER A 17 16.20 21.34 6.39
N GLY A 18 15.20 22.22 6.31
CA GLY A 18 14.87 23.00 5.11
C GLY A 18 14.10 22.23 4.05
N ILE A 19 13.58 21.05 4.35
CA ILE A 19 12.75 20.26 3.43
C ILE A 19 11.29 20.69 3.58
N SER A 20 10.70 21.24 2.52
CA SER A 20 9.26 21.58 2.51
C SER A 20 8.40 20.33 2.52
N VAL A 21 7.87 19.96 3.69
CA VAL A 21 6.95 18.81 3.87
C VAL A 21 5.77 18.90 2.92
N PHE A 22 5.16 20.09 2.80
CA PHE A 22 4.01 20.33 1.92
C PHE A 22 4.31 19.96 0.46
N LYS A 23 5.46 20.45 -0.10
CA LYS A 23 5.82 20.18 -1.50
C LYS A 23 6.08 18.68 -1.75
N VAL A 24 6.71 18.00 -0.80
CA VAL A 24 7.01 16.56 -0.90
C VAL A 24 5.72 15.75 -0.85
N THR A 25 4.83 16.06 0.09
CA THR A 25 3.54 15.39 0.23
C THR A 25 2.66 15.64 -0.98
N LEU A 26 2.54 16.89 -1.43
CA LEU A 26 1.78 17.25 -2.62
C LEU A 26 2.30 16.49 -3.86
N GLY A 27 3.61 16.43 -4.05
CA GLY A 27 4.21 15.68 -5.15
C GLY A 27 3.92 14.19 -5.11
N ALA A 28 3.92 13.59 -3.91
CA ALA A 28 3.58 12.19 -3.73
C ALA A 28 2.10 11.91 -4.09
N PHE A 29 1.18 12.75 -3.62
CA PHE A 29 -0.25 12.62 -3.95
C PHE A 29 -0.55 12.88 -5.44
N MET A 30 0.13 13.84 -6.07
CA MET A 30 0.00 14.08 -7.51
C MET A 30 0.45 12.86 -8.32
N LEU A 31 1.60 12.28 -7.97
CA LEU A 31 2.10 11.06 -8.62
C LEU A 31 1.14 9.88 -8.42
N ALA A 32 0.63 9.70 -7.21
CA ALA A 32 -0.36 8.66 -6.90
C ALA A 32 -1.63 8.86 -7.73
N GLY A 33 -2.15 10.09 -7.84
CA GLY A 33 -3.33 10.40 -8.64
C GLY A 33 -3.15 10.07 -10.13
N ILE A 34 -1.98 10.37 -10.71
CA ILE A 34 -1.66 10.01 -12.10
C ILE A 34 -1.65 8.49 -12.28
N LEU A 35 -1.03 7.76 -11.35
CA LEU A 35 -0.96 6.29 -11.42
C LEU A 35 -2.34 5.65 -11.23
N TYR A 36 -3.18 6.18 -10.35
CA TYR A 36 -4.55 5.72 -10.17
C TYR A 36 -5.42 5.99 -11.39
N GLY A 37 -5.29 7.17 -12.01
CA GLY A 37 -5.97 7.49 -13.26
C GLY A 37 -5.60 6.52 -14.38
N PHE A 38 -4.31 6.23 -14.52
CA PHE A 38 -3.82 5.27 -15.50
C PHE A 38 -4.30 3.84 -15.21
N GLY A 39 -4.25 3.40 -13.95
CA GLY A 39 -4.76 2.09 -13.52
C GLY A 39 -6.27 1.96 -13.76
N SER A 40 -7.04 2.98 -13.43
CA SER A 40 -8.49 3.03 -13.67
C SER A 40 -8.83 2.96 -15.17
N TRP A 41 -8.05 3.64 -16.01
CA TRP A 41 -8.23 3.59 -17.47
C TRP A 41 -7.98 2.17 -18.02
N LEU A 42 -6.92 1.50 -17.59
CA LEU A 42 -6.64 0.11 -17.97
C LEU A 42 -7.76 -0.84 -17.53
N GLU A 43 -8.28 -0.64 -16.32
CA GLU A 43 -9.35 -1.47 -15.77
C GLU A 43 -10.67 -1.27 -16.51
N CYS A 44 -10.99 -0.04 -16.92
CA CYS A 44 -12.14 0.24 -17.78
C CYS A 44 -12.07 -0.50 -19.12
N ILE A 45 -10.89 -0.59 -19.72
CA ILE A 45 -10.70 -1.34 -20.98
C ILE A 45 -10.93 -2.83 -20.74
N ARG A 46 -10.46 -3.38 -19.62
CA ARG A 46 -10.61 -4.79 -19.27
C ARG A 46 -12.08 -5.20 -19.07
N MET A 47 -12.88 -4.30 -18.51
CA MET A 47 -14.27 -4.59 -18.12
C MET A 47 -15.31 -4.48 -19.25
N ILE A 48 -14.93 -4.03 -20.44
CA ILE A 48 -15.78 -3.93 -21.65
C ILE A 48 -17.23 -3.53 -21.33
N GLY A 49 -17.41 -2.32 -20.79
CA GLY A 49 -18.75 -1.73 -20.61
C GLY A 49 -19.57 -2.21 -19.39
N SER A 50 -19.03 -3.07 -18.54
CA SER A 50 -19.70 -3.57 -17.32
C SER A 50 -19.14 -2.90 -16.05
N GLY A 51 -19.26 -1.59 -15.93
CA GLY A 51 -18.87 -0.86 -14.72
C GLY A 51 -19.94 -0.95 -13.63
N SER A 52 -19.62 -1.50 -12.47
CA SER A 52 -20.42 -1.36 -11.26
C SER A 52 -19.84 -0.25 -10.36
N ALA A 53 -20.70 0.55 -9.74
CA ALA A 53 -20.26 1.57 -8.77
C ALA A 53 -19.56 0.96 -7.53
N ALA A 54 -19.78 -0.32 -7.26
CA ALA A 54 -19.12 -1.05 -6.17
C ALA A 54 -17.78 -1.66 -6.59
N TYR A 55 -17.37 -1.51 -7.84
CA TYR A 55 -16.13 -2.08 -8.34
C TYR A 55 -14.91 -1.36 -7.73
N GLY A 56 -13.96 -2.13 -7.22
CA GLY A 56 -12.79 -1.58 -6.55
C GLY A 56 -12.96 -1.34 -5.05
N GLN A 57 -14.13 -1.59 -4.48
CA GLN A 57 -14.35 -1.49 -3.04
C GLN A 57 -13.47 -2.51 -2.31
N GLY A 58 -12.68 -2.03 -1.34
CA GLY A 58 -11.75 -2.85 -0.56
C GLY A 58 -10.34 -2.99 -1.17
N TRP A 59 -10.09 -2.55 -2.38
CA TRP A 59 -8.77 -2.61 -3.02
C TRP A 59 -7.72 -1.79 -2.29
N GLU A 60 -8.14 -0.74 -1.57
CA GLU A 60 -7.26 0.04 -0.70
C GLU A 60 -6.63 -0.82 0.41
N MET A 61 -7.41 -1.73 1.01
CA MET A 61 -6.91 -2.64 2.04
C MET A 61 -5.93 -3.65 1.46
N ASP A 62 -6.23 -4.20 0.30
CA ASP A 62 -5.35 -5.13 -0.40
C ASP A 62 -4.03 -4.46 -0.81
N ALA A 63 -4.07 -3.21 -1.28
CA ALA A 63 -2.88 -2.44 -1.61
C ALA A 63 -2.01 -2.17 -0.37
N ILE A 64 -2.62 -1.82 0.77
CA ILE A 64 -1.92 -1.63 2.04
C ILE A 64 -1.29 -2.95 2.48
N ALA A 65 -2.05 -4.06 2.49
CA ALA A 65 -1.55 -5.37 2.85
C ALA A 65 -0.35 -5.78 1.99
N ALA A 66 -0.44 -5.61 0.67
CA ALA A 66 0.63 -5.90 -0.26
C ALA A 66 1.90 -5.06 0.02
N CYS A 67 1.75 -3.76 0.30
CA CYS A 67 2.88 -2.89 0.66
C CYS A 67 3.56 -3.33 1.96
N VAL A 68 2.79 -3.70 2.98
CA VAL A 68 3.32 -4.11 4.28
C VAL A 68 4.00 -5.48 4.18
N VAL A 69 3.42 -6.44 3.46
CA VAL A 69 4.06 -7.72 3.12
C VAL A 69 5.35 -7.49 2.35
N GLY A 70 5.39 -6.47 1.48
CA GLY A 70 6.59 -6.03 0.77
C GLY A 70 7.65 -5.34 1.63
N GLY A 71 7.42 -5.19 2.94
CA GLY A 71 8.36 -4.62 3.90
C GLY A 71 8.39 -3.10 3.95
N VAL A 72 7.30 -2.44 3.57
CA VAL A 72 7.10 -1.00 3.82
C VAL A 72 6.64 -0.82 5.25
N SER A 73 7.34 0.04 6.01
CA SER A 73 6.96 0.34 7.38
C SER A 73 5.68 1.18 7.44
N PHE A 74 4.77 0.78 8.31
CA PHE A 74 3.54 1.51 8.56
C PHE A 74 3.80 2.84 9.30
N THR A 75 4.88 2.91 10.07
CA THR A 75 5.32 4.14 10.78
C THR A 75 6.00 5.14 9.86
N GLY A 76 6.35 4.75 8.63
CA GLY A 76 6.97 5.60 7.62
C GLY A 76 8.50 5.55 7.61
N GLY A 77 9.09 6.24 6.66
CA GLY A 77 10.55 6.40 6.53
C GLY A 77 11.34 5.19 6.06
N ILE A 78 10.73 4.00 6.01
CA ILE A 78 11.38 2.75 5.61
C ILE A 78 10.54 2.02 4.56
N GLY A 79 11.18 1.59 3.48
CA GLY A 79 10.56 0.80 2.42
C GLY A 79 11.44 0.72 1.19
N LYS A 80 11.26 -0.31 0.39
CA LYS A 80 11.95 -0.49 -0.89
C LYS A 80 10.93 -0.77 -1.99
N ILE A 81 11.06 -0.11 -3.13
CA ILE A 81 10.15 -0.31 -4.28
C ILE A 81 10.19 -1.78 -4.75
N SER A 82 11.37 -2.40 -4.79
CA SER A 82 11.49 -3.82 -5.13
C SER A 82 10.74 -4.73 -4.16
N GLY A 83 10.74 -4.39 -2.86
CA GLY A 83 9.94 -5.09 -1.86
C GLY A 83 8.44 -4.97 -2.13
N VAL A 84 7.96 -3.77 -2.45
CA VAL A 84 6.55 -3.55 -2.81
C VAL A 84 6.14 -4.40 -4.02
N VAL A 85 6.95 -4.44 -5.07
CA VAL A 85 6.67 -5.26 -6.26
C VAL A 85 6.52 -6.74 -5.88
N VAL A 86 7.44 -7.27 -5.09
CA VAL A 86 7.37 -8.66 -4.62
C VAL A 86 6.15 -8.88 -3.72
N GLY A 87 5.86 -7.94 -2.81
CA GLY A 87 4.69 -7.99 -1.94
C GLY A 87 3.38 -8.02 -2.72
N VAL A 88 3.25 -7.19 -3.75
CA VAL A 88 2.08 -7.18 -4.64
C VAL A 88 1.94 -8.52 -5.37
N LEU A 89 3.01 -9.09 -5.91
CA LEU A 89 2.97 -10.39 -6.59
C LEU A 89 2.52 -11.51 -5.64
N ILE A 90 3.09 -11.57 -4.44
CA ILE A 90 2.73 -12.58 -3.44
C ILE A 90 1.27 -12.42 -3.02
N PHE A 91 0.86 -11.20 -2.70
CA PHE A 91 -0.50 -10.92 -2.22
C PHE A 91 -1.55 -11.19 -3.31
N THR A 92 -1.29 -10.79 -4.55
CA THR A 92 -2.18 -11.07 -5.68
C THR A 92 -2.28 -12.57 -5.96
N ALA A 93 -1.17 -13.31 -5.92
CA ALA A 93 -1.19 -14.75 -6.07
C ALA A 93 -2.01 -15.45 -4.98
N LEU A 94 -1.92 -14.96 -3.73
CA LEU A 94 -2.68 -15.47 -2.60
C LEU A 94 -4.17 -15.22 -2.78
N THR A 95 -4.59 -13.97 -3.04
CA THR A 95 -6.01 -13.62 -3.22
C THR A 95 -6.62 -14.33 -4.43
N TYR A 96 -5.87 -14.48 -5.53
CA TYR A 96 -6.30 -15.21 -6.70
C TYR A 96 -6.49 -16.72 -6.40
N SER A 97 -5.58 -17.31 -5.62
CA SER A 97 -5.70 -18.71 -5.19
C SER A 97 -6.95 -18.93 -4.32
N LEU A 98 -7.25 -18.01 -3.40
CA LEU A 98 -8.46 -18.06 -2.57
C LEU A 98 -9.74 -17.98 -3.42
N THR A 99 -9.70 -17.14 -4.46
CA THR A 99 -10.83 -17.00 -5.41
C THR A 99 -11.05 -18.30 -6.20
N ILE A 100 -9.99 -18.96 -6.67
CA ILE A 100 -10.09 -20.25 -7.38
C ILE A 100 -10.66 -21.36 -6.46
N LEU A 101 -10.31 -21.33 -5.18
CA LEU A 101 -10.87 -22.26 -4.18
C LEU A 101 -12.34 -21.99 -3.85
N GLY A 102 -12.95 -20.96 -4.45
CA GLY A 102 -14.35 -20.61 -4.21
C GLY A 102 -14.61 -19.95 -2.87
N ILE A 103 -13.58 -19.39 -2.22
CA ILE A 103 -13.73 -18.69 -0.95
C ILE A 103 -14.44 -17.35 -1.17
N ASP A 104 -15.47 -17.10 -0.36
CA ASP A 104 -16.26 -15.85 -0.43
C ASP A 104 -15.38 -14.61 -0.25
N THR A 105 -15.69 -13.55 -0.99
CA THR A 105 -14.97 -12.28 -0.96
C THR A 105 -14.92 -11.66 0.45
N ASN A 106 -15.99 -11.82 1.25
CA ASN A 106 -16.00 -11.33 2.62
C ASN A 106 -14.96 -12.04 3.50
N LEU A 107 -14.76 -13.35 3.30
CA LEU A 107 -13.69 -14.08 3.98
C LEU A 107 -12.30 -13.63 3.52
N GLN A 108 -12.13 -13.29 2.24
CA GLN A 108 -10.87 -12.74 1.74
C GLN A 108 -10.50 -11.42 2.44
N PHE A 109 -11.47 -10.54 2.72
CA PHE A 109 -11.24 -9.33 3.52
C PHE A 109 -10.79 -9.64 4.95
N VAL A 110 -11.32 -10.70 5.57
CA VAL A 110 -10.86 -11.14 6.89
C VAL A 110 -9.40 -11.60 6.84
N PHE A 111 -9.02 -12.36 5.83
CA PHE A 111 -7.62 -12.77 5.62
C PHE A 111 -6.70 -11.57 5.42
N SER A 112 -7.09 -10.62 4.56
CA SER A 112 -6.33 -9.38 4.35
C SER A 112 -6.15 -8.60 5.66
N GLY A 113 -7.21 -8.48 6.46
CA GLY A 113 -7.18 -7.83 7.77
C GLY A 113 -6.24 -8.51 8.77
N ILE A 114 -6.24 -9.83 8.82
CA ILE A 114 -5.34 -10.62 9.70
C ILE A 114 -3.87 -10.41 9.27
N ILE A 115 -3.60 -10.45 7.97
CA ILE A 115 -2.24 -10.22 7.44
C ILE A 115 -1.74 -8.82 7.83
N ILE A 116 -2.58 -7.80 7.67
CA ILE A 116 -2.24 -6.43 8.05
C ILE A 116 -1.96 -6.35 9.57
N LEU A 117 -2.81 -6.93 10.41
CA LEU A 117 -2.64 -6.96 11.86
C LEU A 117 -1.30 -7.59 12.28
N ILE A 118 -0.98 -8.75 11.74
CA ILE A 118 0.27 -9.45 12.03
C ILE A 118 1.46 -8.60 11.58
N ALA A 119 1.42 -8.06 10.37
CA ALA A 119 2.50 -7.29 9.79
C ALA A 119 2.75 -5.98 10.55
N VAL A 120 1.69 -5.24 10.91
CA VAL A 120 1.80 -4.02 11.72
C VAL A 120 2.32 -4.33 13.12
N THR A 121 1.85 -5.40 13.76
CA THR A 121 2.35 -5.82 15.07
C THR A 121 3.84 -6.12 15.04
N LEU A 122 4.32 -6.83 14.01
CA LEU A 122 5.73 -7.13 13.85
C LEU A 122 6.57 -5.87 13.57
N ASP A 123 6.04 -4.91 12.81
CA ASP A 123 6.72 -3.64 12.54
C ASP A 123 6.82 -2.79 13.82
N CYS A 124 5.74 -2.66 14.57
CA CYS A 124 5.73 -1.97 15.85
C CYS A 124 6.68 -2.62 16.87
N LEU A 125 6.73 -3.95 16.97
CA LEU A 125 7.64 -4.66 17.87
C LEU A 125 9.10 -4.42 17.52
N LYS A 126 9.45 -4.36 16.22
CA LYS A 126 10.80 -4.00 15.78
C LYS A 126 11.19 -2.58 16.19
N TYR A 127 10.22 -1.66 16.16
CA TYR A 127 10.46 -0.27 16.54
C TYR A 127 10.67 -0.10 18.05
N VAL A 128 9.82 -0.76 18.86
CA VAL A 128 9.93 -0.74 20.35
C VAL A 128 11.23 -1.39 20.83
N ARG A 129 11.71 -2.44 20.16
CA ARG A 129 12.95 -3.14 20.56
C ARG A 129 14.23 -2.36 20.21
N LYS A 130 14.13 -1.31 19.38
CA LYS A 130 15.27 -0.52 18.94
C LYS A 130 15.50 0.75 19.77
N ASN A 131 14.56 1.10 20.65
CA ASN A 131 14.69 2.11 21.71
C ASN A 131 14.99 1.44 23.06
#